data_cbcdea9cb16636efd8d1d581acb4f5c9
#
_entry.id   cbcdea9cb16636efd8d1d581acb4f5c9
#
_cell.length_a   1.000
_cell.length_b   1.000
_cell.length_c   1.000
_cell.angle_alpha   90.00
_cell.angle_beta   90.00
_cell.angle_gamma   90.00
#
_symmetry.space_group_name_H-M   'P 1'
#
loop_
_entity.id
_entity.type
_entity.pdbx_description
1 polymer ?
#
loop_
_entity_poly.entity_id
_entity_poly.type
_entity_poly.pdbx_seq_one_letter_code
_entity_poly.pdbx_strand_id
1 'polypeptide(L)'
;ALEITTYRGVPYRAQFLATDAEGDAVTYAVDQPPQKGTVVVDGADFTYTPDEGVTGSDSFTYTATDAAGNTSAPAEVTVTIEKIRSGVTYADMGDSAAAAAAQYLAEEGIFVGQKIGDQYCFEPDRSVSRSEFLAMVMETADADVTSVTMTGFSDDDAIPTWAKAYAAAGVAEGVVQGSATPEGAAFRGGDPITFSQAATVLNRVLSVADVDLAAWYADREAVPSWAAQAVGNMESVSVLAAGSFGSSSLEEPVTRADAAQMLCAAGTLLAGEEP
;
A
#
# COMPACT_ATOMS: atom_id res chain seq x y z
N ALA A 1 -5.76 18.76 -7.91
CA ALA A 1 -4.57 18.24 -8.60
C ALA A 1 -4.21 16.91 -7.95
N LEU A 2 -3.79 15.94 -8.73
CA LEU A 2 -3.27 14.64 -8.28
C LEU A 2 -1.76 14.63 -8.52
N GLU A 3 -0.99 14.21 -7.53
CA GLU A 3 0.46 14.05 -7.65
C GLU A 3 0.81 12.57 -7.59
N ILE A 4 1.58 12.09 -8.54
CA ILE A 4 2.02 10.70 -8.61
C ILE A 4 3.52 10.62 -8.80
N THR A 5 4.14 9.62 -8.17
CA THR A 5 5.55 9.30 -8.34
C THR A 5 5.68 7.89 -8.88
N THR A 6 6.47 7.75 -9.94
CA THR A 6 6.87 6.47 -10.49
C THR A 6 8.35 6.46 -10.81
N TYR A 7 8.82 5.37 -11.41
CA TYR A 7 10.22 5.17 -11.72
C TYR A 7 10.41 4.97 -13.23
N ARG A 8 11.62 5.22 -13.71
CA ARG A 8 11.99 5.07 -15.11
C ARG A 8 11.57 3.70 -15.66
N GLY A 9 10.64 3.70 -16.64
CA GLY A 9 10.12 2.49 -17.27
C GLY A 9 9.13 1.67 -16.42
N VAL A 10 8.67 2.20 -15.29
CA VAL A 10 7.71 1.54 -14.40
C VAL A 10 6.34 2.19 -14.58
N PRO A 11 5.29 1.45 -15.00
CA PRO A 11 3.93 1.98 -15.09
C PRO A 11 3.36 2.36 -13.72
N TYR A 12 2.51 3.38 -13.70
CA TYR A 12 1.74 3.79 -12.53
C TYR A 12 0.25 3.75 -12.83
N ARG A 13 -0.52 3.03 -12.03
CA ARG A 13 -1.98 2.96 -12.15
C ARG A 13 -2.64 3.66 -10.98
N ALA A 14 -3.63 4.51 -11.28
CA ALA A 14 -4.45 5.20 -10.29
C ALA A 14 -5.86 5.46 -10.84
N GLN A 15 -6.70 6.09 -10.01
CA GLN A 15 -8.04 6.51 -10.41
C GLN A 15 -8.12 8.01 -10.55
N PHE A 16 -8.86 8.47 -11.56
CA PHE A 16 -9.28 9.85 -11.63
C PHE A 16 -10.28 10.16 -10.52
N LEU A 17 -10.22 11.38 -10.01
CA LEU A 17 -11.11 11.85 -8.97
C LEU A 17 -12.08 12.88 -9.54
N ALA A 18 -13.37 12.59 -9.48
CA ALA A 18 -14.43 13.56 -9.73
C ALA A 18 -15.63 13.25 -8.82
N THR A 19 -16.37 14.29 -8.46
CA THR A 19 -17.65 14.20 -7.76
C THR A 19 -18.71 14.84 -8.62
N ASP A 20 -19.80 14.11 -8.82
CA ASP A 20 -21.01 14.62 -9.43
C ASP A 20 -22.03 15.00 -8.36
N ALA A 21 -22.72 16.14 -8.51
CA ALA A 21 -23.63 16.66 -7.49
C ALA A 21 -24.90 15.82 -7.36
N GLU A 22 -25.32 15.18 -8.43
CA GLU A 22 -26.49 14.30 -8.52
C GLU A 22 -26.11 12.85 -8.19
N GLY A 23 -24.82 12.52 -8.14
CA GLY A 23 -24.29 11.18 -7.90
C GLY A 23 -24.30 10.29 -9.14
N ASP A 24 -24.38 10.88 -10.33
CA ASP A 24 -24.38 10.17 -11.60
C ASP A 24 -22.97 9.64 -11.95
N ALA A 25 -22.93 8.60 -12.77
CA ALA A 25 -21.68 8.07 -13.28
C ALA A 25 -21.04 9.08 -14.25
N VAL A 26 -19.73 9.33 -14.05
CA VAL A 26 -18.94 10.20 -14.91
C VAL A 26 -18.02 9.39 -15.81
N THR A 27 -17.71 9.93 -16.99
CA THR A 27 -16.71 9.41 -17.92
C THR A 27 -15.51 10.32 -17.95
N TYR A 28 -14.31 9.76 -18.11
CA TYR A 28 -13.05 10.49 -18.07
C TYR A 28 -12.36 10.49 -19.42
N ALA A 29 -11.72 11.60 -19.76
CA ALA A 29 -10.91 11.73 -20.97
C ALA A 29 -9.67 12.58 -20.70
N VAL A 30 -8.55 12.21 -21.31
CA VAL A 30 -7.34 13.06 -21.31
C VAL A 30 -7.58 14.27 -22.20
N ASP A 31 -7.38 15.47 -21.65
CA ASP A 31 -7.50 16.75 -22.35
C ASP A 31 -6.16 17.16 -22.98
N GLN A 32 -5.09 17.23 -22.17
CA GLN A 32 -3.73 17.46 -22.65
C GLN A 32 -2.88 16.22 -22.32
N PRO A 33 -2.31 15.54 -23.33
CA PRO A 33 -1.48 14.36 -23.09
C PRO A 33 -0.14 14.73 -22.43
N PRO A 34 0.52 13.79 -21.73
CA PRO A 34 1.86 13.99 -21.18
C PRO A 34 2.90 14.09 -22.30
N GLN A 35 4.10 14.60 -21.96
CA GLN A 35 5.22 14.76 -22.90
C GLN A 35 6.29 13.70 -22.79
N LYS A 36 6.33 12.96 -21.66
CA LYS A 36 7.38 11.98 -21.35
C LYS A 36 6.81 10.57 -21.12
N GLY A 37 5.59 10.33 -21.57
CA GLY A 37 4.92 9.06 -21.41
C GLY A 37 3.60 8.99 -22.13
N THR A 38 2.86 7.94 -21.89
CA THR A 38 1.51 7.71 -22.41
C THR A 38 0.53 7.48 -21.26
N VAL A 39 -0.73 7.87 -21.48
CA VAL A 39 -1.85 7.60 -20.57
C VAL A 39 -2.89 6.75 -21.28
N VAL A 40 -3.24 5.62 -20.67
CA VAL A 40 -4.37 4.78 -21.07
C VAL A 40 -5.46 4.93 -20.03
N VAL A 41 -6.69 5.20 -20.47
CA VAL A 41 -7.87 5.36 -19.61
C VAL A 41 -8.76 4.12 -19.74
N ASP A 42 -9.18 3.56 -18.61
CA ASP A 42 -10.11 2.43 -18.52
C ASP A 42 -11.17 2.73 -17.45
N GLY A 43 -12.31 3.26 -17.87
CA GLY A 43 -13.33 3.76 -16.95
C GLY A 43 -12.83 4.92 -16.09
N ALA A 44 -12.80 4.73 -14.77
CA ALA A 44 -12.23 5.69 -13.83
C ALA A 44 -10.73 5.50 -13.62
N ASP A 45 -10.17 4.35 -14.01
CA ASP A 45 -8.75 4.05 -13.87
C ASP A 45 -7.95 4.68 -15.02
N PHE A 46 -6.71 5.06 -14.73
CA PHE A 46 -5.72 5.38 -15.74
C PHE A 46 -4.39 4.69 -15.45
N THR A 47 -3.65 4.39 -16.50
CA THR A 47 -2.27 3.91 -16.40
C THR A 47 -1.36 4.89 -17.13
N TYR A 48 -0.45 5.52 -16.39
CA TYR A 48 0.63 6.32 -16.96
C TYR A 48 1.86 5.42 -17.16
N THR A 49 2.41 5.40 -18.35
CA THR A 49 3.63 4.65 -18.67
C THR A 49 4.70 5.63 -19.16
N PRO A 50 5.81 5.81 -18.41
CA PRO A 50 6.93 6.63 -18.85
C PRO A 50 7.55 6.11 -20.15
N ASP A 51 7.97 7.00 -21.03
CA ASP A 51 8.75 6.65 -22.21
C ASP A 51 10.11 6.05 -21.81
N GLU A 52 10.73 5.31 -22.71
CA GLU A 52 12.01 4.65 -22.44
C GLU A 52 13.10 5.68 -22.08
N GLY A 53 13.77 5.45 -20.96
CA GLY A 53 14.94 6.21 -20.53
C GLY A 53 14.65 7.58 -19.91
N VAL A 54 13.41 8.07 -19.87
CA VAL A 54 13.07 9.39 -19.33
C VAL A 54 13.03 9.42 -17.82
N THR A 55 13.26 10.61 -17.26
CA THR A 55 13.14 10.94 -15.85
C THR A 55 12.77 12.42 -15.64
N GLY A 56 12.44 12.79 -14.42
CA GLY A 56 12.04 14.14 -14.02
C GLY A 56 10.55 14.36 -14.13
N SER A 57 10.09 15.59 -14.10
CA SER A 57 8.67 15.94 -14.07
C SER A 57 8.01 15.82 -15.44
N ASP A 58 6.76 15.41 -15.42
CA ASP A 58 5.80 15.42 -16.52
C ASP A 58 4.44 15.86 -15.99
N SER A 59 3.48 16.14 -16.84
CA SER A 59 2.10 16.37 -16.43
C SER A 59 1.14 16.10 -17.57
N PHE A 60 -0.11 15.84 -17.23
CA PHE A 60 -1.22 15.76 -18.16
C PHE A 60 -2.50 16.28 -17.50
N THR A 61 -3.51 16.62 -18.31
CA THR A 61 -4.81 17.04 -17.77
C THR A 61 -5.91 16.10 -18.21
N TYR A 62 -6.96 16.01 -17.41
CA TYR A 62 -8.15 15.23 -17.72
C TYR A 62 -9.43 16.01 -17.42
N THR A 63 -10.51 15.62 -18.05
CA THR A 63 -11.86 16.11 -17.81
C THR A 63 -12.79 14.97 -17.42
N ALA A 64 -13.82 15.28 -16.65
CA ALA A 64 -14.93 14.39 -16.31
C ALA A 64 -16.21 14.91 -16.98
N THR A 65 -16.99 14.01 -17.58
CA THR A 65 -18.27 14.33 -18.22
C THR A 65 -19.37 13.50 -17.60
N ASP A 66 -20.46 14.15 -17.17
CA ASP A 66 -21.65 13.52 -16.59
C ASP A 66 -22.56 12.88 -17.66
N ALA A 67 -23.63 12.20 -17.20
CA ALA A 67 -24.60 11.58 -18.08
C ALA A 67 -25.43 12.59 -18.90
N ALA A 68 -25.52 13.86 -18.49
CA ALA A 68 -26.20 14.92 -19.18
C ALA A 68 -25.31 15.59 -20.26
N GLY A 69 -24.02 15.28 -20.30
CA GLY A 69 -23.03 15.81 -21.22
C GLY A 69 -22.33 17.09 -20.75
N ASN A 70 -22.45 17.46 -19.46
CA ASN A 70 -21.69 18.57 -18.91
C ASN A 70 -20.27 18.09 -18.60
N THR A 71 -19.28 18.87 -19.02
CA THR A 71 -17.86 18.56 -18.85
C THR A 71 -17.22 19.51 -17.84
N SER A 72 -16.43 18.96 -16.93
CA SER A 72 -15.68 19.72 -15.93
C SER A 72 -14.59 20.60 -16.55
N ALA A 73 -14.08 21.57 -15.78
CA ALA A 73 -12.79 22.17 -16.09
C ALA A 73 -11.69 21.09 -16.05
N PRO A 74 -10.61 21.24 -16.86
CA PRO A 74 -9.49 20.32 -16.82
C PRO A 74 -8.83 20.27 -15.44
N ALA A 75 -8.54 19.05 -14.95
CA ALA A 75 -7.79 18.80 -13.73
C ALA A 75 -6.40 18.27 -14.09
N GLU A 76 -5.38 18.74 -13.38
CA GLU A 76 -3.99 18.36 -13.64
C GLU A 76 -3.57 17.16 -12.80
N VAL A 77 -2.81 16.26 -13.45
CA VAL A 77 -2.02 15.21 -12.81
C VAL A 77 -0.55 15.54 -13.02
N THR A 78 0.17 15.76 -11.93
CA THR A 78 1.63 15.96 -11.93
C THR A 78 2.32 14.63 -11.73
N VAL A 79 3.32 14.33 -12.56
CA VAL A 79 4.06 13.05 -12.52
C VAL A 79 5.52 13.34 -12.20
N THR A 80 6.07 12.67 -11.21
CA THR A 80 7.51 12.60 -10.94
C THR A 80 8.03 11.24 -11.39
N ILE A 81 9.00 11.22 -12.31
CA ILE A 81 9.64 10.00 -12.82
C ILE A 81 11.04 9.93 -12.22
N GLU A 82 11.24 9.04 -11.27
CA GLU A 82 12.51 8.87 -10.59
C GLU A 82 13.44 7.88 -11.30
N LYS A 83 14.72 7.96 -10.96
CA LYS A 83 15.73 6.99 -11.40
C LYS A 83 15.66 5.75 -10.50
N ILE A 84 15.81 4.58 -11.10
CA ILE A 84 16.07 3.34 -10.36
C ILE A 84 17.52 3.39 -9.84
N ARG A 85 17.70 3.37 -8.53
CA ARG A 85 19.00 3.39 -7.81
C ARG A 85 19.35 2.01 -7.24
N SER A 86 18.36 1.23 -6.84
CA SER A 86 18.49 -0.13 -6.29
C SER A 86 19.12 -1.12 -7.26
N GLY A 87 19.03 -0.85 -8.56
CA GLY A 87 19.38 -1.80 -9.61
C GLY A 87 18.40 -2.95 -9.76
N VAL A 88 17.25 -2.89 -9.09
CA VAL A 88 16.17 -3.88 -9.17
C VAL A 88 15.24 -3.50 -10.32
N THR A 89 14.95 -4.47 -11.18
CA THR A 89 13.91 -4.37 -12.21
C THR A 89 13.16 -5.69 -12.21
N TYR A 90 11.85 -5.64 -11.99
CA TYR A 90 11.03 -6.83 -11.88
C TYR A 90 10.58 -7.35 -13.23
N ALA A 91 10.69 -8.67 -13.41
CA ALA A 91 10.27 -9.36 -14.63
C ALA A 91 8.77 -9.69 -14.64
N ASP A 92 8.12 -9.68 -13.48
CA ASP A 92 6.75 -10.16 -13.25
C ASP A 92 5.77 -9.06 -12.79
N MET A 93 6.17 -7.79 -12.91
CA MET A 93 5.33 -6.65 -12.47
C MET A 93 4.73 -5.82 -13.61
N GLY A 94 4.93 -6.20 -14.88
CA GLY A 94 4.65 -5.37 -16.06
C GLY A 94 3.34 -4.58 -16.03
N ASP A 95 2.19 -5.25 -15.89
CA ASP A 95 0.87 -4.62 -15.89
C ASP A 95 0.24 -4.52 -14.47
N SER A 96 1.01 -4.82 -13.44
CA SER A 96 0.51 -4.78 -12.06
C SER A 96 0.25 -3.34 -11.61
N ALA A 97 -0.91 -3.11 -10.99
CA ALA A 97 -1.21 -1.83 -10.34
C ALA A 97 -0.24 -1.50 -9.19
N ALA A 98 0.46 -2.50 -8.66
CA ALA A 98 1.45 -2.36 -7.60
C ALA A 98 2.88 -2.14 -8.13
N ALA A 99 3.11 -2.00 -9.46
CA ALA A 99 4.46 -1.94 -10.03
C ALA A 99 5.30 -0.80 -9.43
N ALA A 100 4.75 0.41 -9.36
CA ALA A 100 5.43 1.56 -8.78
C ALA A 100 5.68 1.39 -7.27
N ALA A 101 4.71 0.84 -6.53
CA ALA A 101 4.85 0.57 -5.10
C ALA A 101 5.89 -0.53 -4.81
N ALA A 102 5.94 -1.60 -5.61
CA ALA A 102 6.98 -2.62 -5.51
C ALA A 102 8.37 -2.04 -5.77
N GLN A 103 8.50 -1.13 -6.75
CA GLN A 103 9.75 -0.44 -7.02
C GLN A 103 10.13 0.48 -5.85
N TYR A 104 9.17 1.20 -5.26
CA TYR A 104 9.39 2.00 -4.05
C TYR A 104 10.02 1.16 -2.93
N LEU A 105 9.45 -0.01 -2.62
CA LEU A 105 10.01 -0.89 -1.58
C LEU A 105 11.45 -1.31 -1.87
N ALA A 106 11.81 -1.53 -3.14
CA ALA A 106 13.18 -1.86 -3.53
C ALA A 106 14.13 -0.66 -3.42
N GLU A 107 13.68 0.55 -3.78
CA GLU A 107 14.47 1.79 -3.69
C GLU A 107 14.77 2.19 -2.25
N GLU A 108 13.81 2.00 -1.34
CA GLU A 108 13.97 2.25 0.09
C GLU A 108 14.62 1.08 0.86
N GLY A 109 14.94 -0.04 0.17
CA GLY A 109 15.58 -1.20 0.78
C GLY A 109 14.69 -2.03 1.70
N ILE A 110 13.36 -1.78 1.65
CA ILE A 110 12.37 -2.47 2.51
C ILE A 110 12.18 -3.91 2.06
N PHE A 111 12.01 -4.11 0.75
CA PHE A 111 11.81 -5.44 0.18
C PHE A 111 12.16 -5.49 -1.31
N VAL A 112 12.97 -6.45 -1.70
CA VAL A 112 13.47 -6.59 -3.10
C VAL A 112 12.94 -7.84 -3.82
N GLY A 113 12.02 -8.58 -3.21
CA GLY A 113 11.54 -9.84 -3.80
C GLY A 113 12.61 -10.93 -3.85
N GLN A 114 12.54 -11.77 -4.87
CA GLN A 114 13.44 -12.92 -5.05
C GLN A 114 14.21 -12.81 -6.37
N LYS A 115 15.51 -13.13 -6.34
CA LYS A 115 16.31 -13.23 -7.55
C LYS A 115 16.28 -14.67 -8.08
N ILE A 116 15.72 -14.86 -9.27
CA ILE A 116 15.62 -16.15 -9.98
C ILE A 116 16.49 -16.07 -11.24
N GLY A 117 17.63 -16.74 -11.22
CA GLY A 117 18.66 -16.54 -12.25
C GLY A 117 19.19 -15.11 -12.23
N ASP A 118 19.06 -14.41 -13.37
CA ASP A 118 19.50 -13.00 -13.50
C ASP A 118 18.35 -11.99 -13.35
N GLN A 119 17.13 -12.45 -13.08
CA GLN A 119 15.95 -11.61 -12.98
C GLN A 119 15.46 -11.50 -11.54
N TYR A 120 14.93 -10.32 -11.18
CA TYR A 120 14.18 -10.14 -9.95
C TYR A 120 12.70 -10.42 -10.21
N CYS A 121 12.09 -11.17 -9.29
CA CYS A 121 10.66 -11.46 -9.28
C CYS A 121 10.07 -10.97 -7.97
N PHE A 122 8.99 -10.22 -8.05
CA PHE A 122 8.26 -9.72 -6.88
C PHE A 122 7.28 -10.75 -6.35
N GLU A 123 6.74 -11.59 -7.25
CA GLU A 123 5.67 -12.57 -6.99
C GLU A 123 4.43 -11.88 -6.41
N PRO A 124 3.76 -10.97 -7.17
CA PRO A 124 2.73 -10.06 -6.65
C PRO A 124 1.55 -10.78 -5.98
N ASP A 125 1.15 -11.94 -6.48
CA ASP A 125 -0.01 -12.70 -6.00
C ASP A 125 0.30 -13.59 -4.78
N ARG A 126 1.57 -13.66 -4.35
CA ARG A 126 1.95 -14.47 -3.20
C ARG A 126 1.47 -13.82 -1.91
N SER A 127 0.80 -14.60 -1.05
CA SER A 127 0.40 -14.15 0.28
C SER A 127 1.60 -13.84 1.16
N VAL A 128 1.49 -12.80 1.97
CA VAL A 128 2.51 -12.34 2.91
C VAL A 128 2.23 -12.94 4.29
N SER A 129 3.25 -13.52 4.91
CA SER A 129 3.16 -13.99 6.29
C SER A 129 3.21 -12.81 7.29
N ARG A 130 2.73 -13.05 8.50
CA ARG A 130 2.77 -12.06 9.60
C ARG A 130 4.20 -11.61 9.91
N SER A 131 5.17 -12.53 9.85
CA SER A 131 6.59 -12.19 10.02
C SER A 131 7.13 -11.30 8.90
N GLU A 132 6.81 -11.64 7.64
CA GLU A 132 7.25 -10.84 6.48
C GLU A 132 6.63 -9.45 6.52
N PHE A 133 5.33 -9.35 6.79
CA PHE A 133 4.64 -8.06 6.85
C PHE A 133 5.18 -7.17 7.98
N LEU A 134 5.36 -7.72 9.19
CA LEU A 134 5.91 -6.98 10.31
C LEU A 134 7.32 -6.47 10.02
N ALA A 135 8.18 -7.29 9.42
CA ALA A 135 9.52 -6.86 9.04
C ALA A 135 9.46 -5.67 8.07
N MET A 136 8.65 -5.77 7.01
CA MET A 136 8.48 -4.67 6.05
C MET A 136 7.93 -3.39 6.70
N VAL A 137 6.96 -3.51 7.62
CA VAL A 137 6.41 -2.35 8.35
C VAL A 137 7.48 -1.68 9.22
N MET A 138 8.27 -2.47 9.95
CA MET A 138 9.32 -1.92 10.83
C MET A 138 10.44 -1.26 10.01
N GLU A 139 10.80 -1.80 8.86
CA GLU A 139 11.73 -1.16 7.91
C GLU A 139 11.14 0.14 7.33
N THR A 140 9.84 0.14 6.96
CA THR A 140 9.16 1.35 6.47
C THR A 140 9.15 2.47 7.52
N ALA A 141 9.06 2.11 8.79
CA ALA A 141 9.05 3.06 9.91
C ALA A 141 10.46 3.43 10.42
N ASP A 142 11.54 2.95 9.78
CA ASP A 142 12.93 3.12 10.22
C ASP A 142 13.11 2.77 11.71
N ALA A 143 12.45 1.69 12.15
CA ALA A 143 12.43 1.28 13.54
C ALA A 143 13.76 0.67 13.99
N ASP A 144 14.18 0.94 15.23
CA ASP A 144 15.40 0.36 15.80
C ASP A 144 15.19 -1.12 16.14
N VAL A 145 15.71 -1.99 15.30
CA VAL A 145 15.58 -3.45 15.42
C VAL A 145 16.86 -4.08 15.93
N THR A 146 16.87 -4.39 17.22
CA THR A 146 18.02 -5.05 17.87
C THR A 146 17.89 -6.58 17.83
N SER A 147 18.97 -7.27 17.44
CA SER A 147 19.00 -8.73 17.39
C SER A 147 18.73 -9.36 18.76
N VAL A 148 17.82 -10.32 18.78
CA VAL A 148 17.45 -11.09 19.97
C VAL A 148 17.50 -12.60 19.67
N THR A 149 17.70 -13.40 20.71
CA THR A 149 17.65 -14.86 20.61
C THR A 149 16.27 -15.44 20.95
N MET A 150 15.45 -14.67 21.69
CA MET A 150 14.11 -15.06 22.13
C MET A 150 13.16 -13.84 22.03
N THR A 151 11.91 -14.08 21.69
CA THR A 151 10.89 -13.02 21.53
C THR A 151 9.96 -12.88 22.73
N GLY A 152 9.87 -13.90 23.58
CA GLY A 152 8.90 -13.98 24.69
C GLY A 152 7.52 -14.51 24.27
N PHE A 153 7.30 -14.81 23.00
CA PHE A 153 6.09 -15.50 22.54
C PHE A 153 6.13 -16.98 22.87
N SER A 154 4.96 -17.60 23.13
CA SER A 154 4.85 -19.03 23.48
C SER A 154 5.25 -19.95 22.31
N ASP A 155 5.21 -19.45 21.08
CA ASP A 155 5.60 -20.13 19.84
C ASP A 155 6.98 -19.67 19.31
N ASP A 156 7.87 -19.21 20.20
CA ASP A 156 9.19 -18.66 19.84
C ASP A 156 10.02 -19.59 18.96
N ASP A 157 9.95 -20.91 19.20
CA ASP A 157 10.67 -21.91 18.40
C ASP A 157 10.16 -22.01 16.95
N ALA A 158 8.92 -21.60 16.68
CA ALA A 158 8.34 -21.56 15.36
C ALA A 158 8.64 -20.24 14.61
N ILE A 159 9.14 -19.21 15.30
CA ILE A 159 9.51 -17.95 14.70
C ILE A 159 10.90 -18.09 14.04
N PRO A 160 11.02 -17.84 12.72
CA PRO A 160 12.30 -17.86 12.03
C PRO A 160 13.31 -16.91 12.70
N THR A 161 14.57 -17.31 12.77
CA THR A 161 15.62 -16.53 13.44
C THR A 161 15.70 -15.09 12.96
N TRP A 162 15.56 -14.86 11.66
CA TRP A 162 15.57 -13.52 11.06
C TRP A 162 14.39 -12.64 11.53
N ALA A 163 13.23 -13.26 11.84
CA ALA A 163 12.02 -12.56 12.23
C ALA A 163 11.94 -12.24 13.73
N LYS A 164 12.75 -12.89 14.57
CA LYS A 164 12.71 -12.72 16.02
C LYS A 164 12.99 -11.29 16.47
N ALA A 165 13.95 -10.63 15.84
CA ALA A 165 14.29 -9.25 16.13
C ALA A 165 13.10 -8.31 15.87
N TYR A 166 12.45 -8.45 14.72
CA TYR A 166 11.25 -7.67 14.35
C TYR A 166 10.06 -7.96 15.28
N ALA A 167 9.83 -9.22 15.61
CA ALA A 167 8.76 -9.60 16.52
C ALA A 167 8.96 -9.00 17.93
N ALA A 168 10.20 -9.02 18.45
CA ALA A 168 10.53 -8.42 19.74
C ALA A 168 10.41 -6.88 19.71
N ALA A 169 10.93 -6.22 18.67
CA ALA A 169 10.81 -4.78 18.48
C ALA A 169 9.32 -4.38 18.35
N GLY A 170 8.53 -5.10 17.54
CA GLY A 170 7.12 -4.83 17.37
C GLY A 170 6.30 -4.95 18.67
N VAL A 171 6.70 -5.82 19.60
CA VAL A 171 6.11 -5.87 20.97
C VAL A 171 6.55 -4.65 21.78
N ALA A 172 7.82 -4.29 21.74
CA ALA A 172 8.37 -3.17 22.50
C ALA A 172 7.72 -1.83 22.08
N GLU A 173 7.51 -1.66 20.78
CA GLU A 173 6.83 -0.48 20.18
C GLU A 173 5.29 -0.55 20.30
N GLY A 174 4.72 -1.64 20.82
CA GLY A 174 3.28 -1.82 20.92
C GLY A 174 2.57 -2.11 19.59
N VAL A 175 3.33 -2.35 18.52
CA VAL A 175 2.81 -2.62 17.17
C VAL A 175 2.12 -3.97 17.08
N VAL A 176 2.68 -4.99 17.75
CA VAL A 176 2.09 -6.34 17.84
C VAL A 176 1.94 -6.81 19.29
N GLN A 177 0.93 -7.63 19.54
CA GLN A 177 0.63 -8.17 20.88
C GLN A 177 0.56 -9.71 20.91
N GLY A 178 0.47 -10.35 19.72
CA GLY A 178 0.20 -11.77 19.59
C GLY A 178 -1.24 -12.15 19.89
N SER A 179 -1.53 -13.44 19.75
CA SER A 179 -2.84 -14.04 20.05
C SER A 179 -2.76 -14.83 21.36
N ALA A 180 -3.78 -14.68 22.22
CA ALA A 180 -3.82 -15.41 23.48
C ALA A 180 -3.95 -16.93 23.25
N THR A 181 -3.11 -17.71 23.93
CA THR A 181 -3.17 -19.17 23.98
C THR A 181 -3.06 -19.64 25.44
N PRO A 182 -3.36 -20.91 25.76
CA PRO A 182 -3.18 -21.43 27.10
C PRO A 182 -1.74 -21.32 27.61
N GLU A 183 -0.75 -21.36 26.72
CA GLU A 183 0.69 -21.29 27.02
C GLU A 183 1.22 -19.84 27.06
N GLY A 184 0.41 -18.84 26.75
CA GLY A 184 0.80 -17.44 26.67
C GLY A 184 0.41 -16.80 25.33
N ALA A 185 0.98 -15.65 25.02
CA ALA A 185 0.76 -15.01 23.72
C ALA A 185 1.58 -15.72 22.63
N ALA A 186 0.96 -16.07 21.51
CA ALA A 186 1.62 -16.62 20.32
C ALA A 186 1.67 -15.59 19.20
N PHE A 187 2.79 -15.47 18.50
CA PHE A 187 2.97 -14.56 17.38
C PHE A 187 2.34 -15.08 16.09
N ARG A 188 2.44 -16.39 15.85
CA ARG A 188 1.99 -17.07 14.62
C ARG A 188 2.60 -16.46 13.36
N GLY A 189 3.90 -16.28 13.39
CA GLY A 189 4.63 -15.55 12.36
C GLY A 189 4.55 -16.16 10.96
N GLY A 190 4.34 -17.49 10.86
CA GLY A 190 4.18 -18.21 9.59
C GLY A 190 2.78 -18.13 8.97
N ASP A 191 1.76 -17.72 9.73
CA ASP A 191 0.41 -17.61 9.20
C ASP A 191 0.32 -16.41 8.22
N PRO A 192 -0.49 -16.50 7.16
CA PRO A 192 -0.80 -15.35 6.32
C PRO A 192 -1.42 -14.23 7.14
N ILE A 193 -1.04 -12.96 6.86
CA ILE A 193 -1.67 -11.81 7.48
C ILE A 193 -2.92 -11.42 6.69
N THR A 194 -4.03 -11.08 7.38
CA THR A 194 -5.24 -10.58 6.73
C THR A 194 -5.23 -9.05 6.63
N PHE A 195 -6.08 -8.46 5.77
CA PHE A 195 -6.21 -7.01 5.65
C PHE A 195 -6.58 -6.33 6.98
N SER A 196 -7.50 -6.91 7.77
CA SER A 196 -7.85 -6.40 9.10
C SER A 196 -6.66 -6.36 10.04
N GLN A 197 -5.82 -7.40 10.01
CA GLN A 197 -4.61 -7.48 10.84
C GLN A 197 -3.53 -6.50 10.35
N ALA A 198 -3.32 -6.39 9.05
CA ALA A 198 -2.39 -5.46 8.43
C ALA A 198 -2.76 -4.00 8.74
N ALA A 199 -4.05 -3.65 8.59
CA ALA A 199 -4.56 -2.33 8.97
C ALA A 199 -4.31 -2.02 10.45
N THR A 200 -4.51 -3.01 11.35
CA THR A 200 -4.26 -2.83 12.79
C THR A 200 -2.79 -2.56 13.09
N VAL A 201 -1.87 -3.27 12.43
CA VAL A 201 -0.43 -3.06 12.57
C VAL A 201 -0.03 -1.67 12.07
N LEU A 202 -0.46 -1.30 10.87
CA LEU A 202 -0.16 0.02 10.28
C LEU A 202 -0.76 1.18 11.07
N ASN A 203 -2.00 1.03 11.56
CA ASN A 203 -2.63 2.06 12.40
C ASN A 203 -1.84 2.36 13.67
N ARG A 204 -1.23 1.34 14.28
CA ARG A 204 -0.38 1.52 15.47
C ARG A 204 0.94 2.22 15.15
N VAL A 205 1.52 1.96 13.99
CA VAL A 205 2.76 2.61 13.55
C VAL A 205 2.49 4.05 13.15
N LEU A 206 1.47 4.29 12.33
CA LEU A 206 1.17 5.62 11.79
C LEU A 206 0.53 6.56 12.82
N SER A 207 -0.13 6.01 13.85
CA SER A 207 -0.77 6.78 14.92
C SER A 207 -1.69 7.91 14.42
N VAL A 208 -2.39 7.66 13.29
CA VAL A 208 -3.31 8.66 12.71
C VAL A 208 -4.53 8.91 13.61
N ALA A 209 -5.17 10.06 13.43
CA ALA A 209 -6.35 10.43 14.20
C ALA A 209 -7.52 9.48 13.93
N ASP A 210 -8.27 9.16 14.99
CA ASP A 210 -9.44 8.29 14.88
C ASP A 210 -10.56 8.94 14.07
N VAL A 211 -11.08 8.22 13.09
CA VAL A 211 -12.31 8.61 12.39
C VAL A 211 -13.53 8.35 13.25
N ASP A 212 -14.58 9.15 13.08
CA ASP A 212 -15.90 8.85 13.65
C ASP A 212 -16.55 7.71 12.87
N LEU A 213 -16.48 6.50 13.42
CA LEU A 213 -17.03 5.31 12.80
C LEU A 213 -18.53 5.40 12.53
N ALA A 214 -19.28 6.25 13.29
CA ALA A 214 -20.70 6.43 13.06
C ALA A 214 -20.97 7.25 11.80
N ALA A 215 -20.10 8.23 11.53
CA ALA A 215 -20.18 9.05 10.33
C ALA A 215 -19.53 8.36 9.11
N TRP A 216 -18.46 7.59 9.34
CA TRP A 216 -17.69 6.96 8.28
C TRP A 216 -18.40 5.74 7.67
N TYR A 217 -19.11 4.96 8.50
CA TYR A 217 -19.75 3.74 8.07
C TYR A 217 -21.23 3.63 8.49
N ALA A 218 -22.10 3.47 7.50
CA ALA A 218 -23.53 3.24 7.72
C ALA A 218 -23.83 1.78 8.13
N ASP A 219 -23.01 0.81 7.69
CA ASP A 219 -23.19 -0.63 7.96
C ASP A 219 -21.88 -1.23 8.52
N ARG A 220 -21.90 -1.64 9.78
CA ARG A 220 -20.70 -2.04 10.55
C ARG A 220 -20.62 -3.53 10.83
N GLU A 221 -21.62 -4.32 10.44
CA GLU A 221 -21.71 -5.72 10.85
C GLU A 221 -20.65 -6.62 10.20
N ALA A 222 -20.06 -6.18 9.08
CA ALA A 222 -19.13 -6.96 8.30
C ALA A 222 -17.63 -6.78 8.70
N VAL A 223 -17.30 -5.84 9.60
CA VAL A 223 -15.93 -5.66 10.07
C VAL A 223 -15.79 -6.17 11.49
N PRO A 224 -14.75 -6.97 11.80
CA PRO A 224 -14.49 -7.35 13.18
C PRO A 224 -14.37 -6.11 14.06
N SER A 225 -15.11 -6.07 15.17
CA SER A 225 -15.18 -4.90 16.05
C SER A 225 -13.79 -4.45 16.56
N TRP A 226 -12.85 -5.39 16.68
CA TRP A 226 -11.47 -5.14 17.10
C TRP A 226 -10.63 -4.41 16.04
N ALA A 227 -10.99 -4.53 14.76
CA ALA A 227 -10.26 -3.91 13.64
C ALA A 227 -10.98 -2.67 13.08
N ALA A 228 -12.23 -2.41 13.45
CA ALA A 228 -13.06 -1.40 12.83
C ALA A 228 -12.40 0.00 12.81
N GLN A 229 -11.83 0.43 13.94
CA GLN A 229 -11.15 1.72 14.02
C GLN A 229 -9.91 1.76 13.12
N ALA A 230 -9.09 0.72 13.16
CA ALA A 230 -7.87 0.66 12.35
C ALA A 230 -8.19 0.66 10.85
N VAL A 231 -9.19 -0.11 10.41
CA VAL A 231 -9.63 -0.12 9.00
C VAL A 231 -10.10 1.27 8.58
N GLY A 232 -10.96 1.92 9.39
CA GLY A 232 -11.44 3.26 9.11
C GLY A 232 -10.34 4.30 9.04
N ASN A 233 -9.40 4.25 9.98
CA ASN A 233 -8.26 5.15 9.99
C ASN A 233 -7.38 4.96 8.74
N MET A 234 -7.11 3.70 8.35
CA MET A 234 -6.30 3.40 7.17
C MET A 234 -6.98 3.81 5.86
N GLU A 235 -8.31 3.70 5.78
CA GLU A 235 -9.05 4.25 4.63
C GLU A 235 -9.01 5.77 4.58
N SER A 236 -9.11 6.44 5.73
CA SER A 236 -9.12 7.91 5.78
C SER A 236 -7.83 8.57 5.29
N VAL A 237 -6.73 7.83 5.39
CA VAL A 237 -5.39 8.26 4.92
C VAL A 237 -4.94 7.53 3.65
N SER A 238 -5.86 6.84 2.96
CA SER A 238 -5.62 6.15 1.69
C SER A 238 -4.55 5.03 1.73
N VAL A 239 -4.28 4.48 2.89
CA VAL A 239 -3.45 3.26 3.04
C VAL A 239 -4.23 2.02 2.65
N LEU A 240 -5.55 2.01 2.90
CA LEU A 240 -6.50 1.07 2.33
C LEU A 240 -7.38 1.78 1.29
N ALA A 241 -7.83 1.04 0.29
CA ALA A 241 -8.79 1.57 -0.67
C ALA A 241 -10.11 1.92 0.02
N ALA A 242 -10.72 3.04 -0.39
CA ALA A 242 -12.02 3.44 0.11
C ALA A 242 -13.08 2.38 -0.20
N GLY A 243 -13.97 2.10 0.75
CA GLY A 243 -15.01 1.10 0.62
C GLY A 243 -14.55 -0.33 0.92
N SER A 244 -13.34 -0.53 1.42
CA SER A 244 -12.87 -1.84 1.91
C SER A 244 -13.66 -2.31 3.12
N PHE A 245 -14.15 -1.36 3.92
CA PHE A 245 -14.96 -1.63 5.10
C PHE A 245 -16.26 -2.35 4.72
N GLY A 246 -16.56 -3.43 5.42
CA GLY A 246 -17.73 -4.26 5.13
C GLY A 246 -17.55 -5.25 3.98
N SER A 247 -16.42 -5.26 3.30
CA SER A 247 -16.11 -6.28 2.30
C SER A 247 -15.63 -7.57 2.97
N SER A 248 -15.95 -8.72 2.38
CA SER A 248 -15.42 -10.02 2.82
C SER A 248 -13.91 -10.10 2.66
N SER A 249 -13.31 -9.26 1.82
CA SER A 249 -11.87 -9.21 1.55
C SER A 249 -11.02 -8.81 2.76
N LEU A 250 -11.59 -8.16 3.78
CA LEU A 250 -10.85 -7.79 5.00
C LEU A 250 -10.29 -8.98 5.79
N GLU A 251 -10.90 -10.16 5.65
CA GLU A 251 -10.43 -11.41 6.25
C GLU A 251 -9.58 -12.26 5.29
N GLU A 252 -9.41 -11.81 4.05
CA GLU A 252 -8.54 -12.49 3.10
C GLU A 252 -7.06 -12.18 3.38
N PRO A 253 -6.15 -13.11 3.00
CA PRO A 253 -4.73 -12.87 3.08
C PRO A 253 -4.28 -11.70 2.21
N VAL A 254 -3.44 -10.84 2.75
CA VAL A 254 -2.74 -9.78 2.01
C VAL A 254 -1.73 -10.40 1.06
N THR A 255 -1.76 -10.03 -0.21
CA THR A 255 -0.74 -10.40 -1.19
C THR A 255 0.48 -9.48 -1.11
N ARG A 256 1.58 -9.83 -1.79
CA ARG A 256 2.74 -8.94 -1.88
C ARG A 256 2.43 -7.64 -2.62
N ALA A 257 1.55 -7.68 -3.62
CA ALA A 257 1.08 -6.50 -4.33
C ALA A 257 0.30 -5.57 -3.38
N ASP A 258 -0.63 -6.11 -2.60
CA ASP A 258 -1.39 -5.35 -1.60
C ASP A 258 -0.46 -4.75 -0.54
N ALA A 259 0.45 -5.56 0.00
CA ALA A 259 1.43 -5.10 0.99
C ALA A 259 2.29 -3.95 0.44
N ALA A 260 2.75 -4.04 -0.82
CA ALA A 260 3.53 -2.98 -1.44
C ALA A 260 2.75 -1.67 -1.52
N GLN A 261 1.49 -1.71 -1.95
CA GLN A 261 0.64 -0.52 -2.03
C GLN A 261 0.42 0.11 -0.65
N MET A 262 0.07 -0.72 0.35
CA MET A 262 -0.14 -0.25 1.73
C MET A 262 1.13 0.37 2.34
N LEU A 263 2.29 -0.26 2.16
CA LEU A 263 3.57 0.19 2.71
C LEU A 263 4.12 1.42 1.98
N CYS A 264 3.93 1.53 0.67
CA CYS A 264 4.27 2.72 -0.10
C CYS A 264 3.46 3.93 0.38
N ALA A 265 2.13 3.78 0.56
CA ALA A 265 1.28 4.83 1.10
C ALA A 265 1.68 5.20 2.55
N ALA A 266 1.97 4.21 3.39
CA ALA A 266 2.42 4.44 4.77
C ALA A 266 3.76 5.19 4.82
N GLY A 267 4.73 4.78 4.00
CA GLY A 267 6.04 5.43 3.94
C GLY A 267 5.95 6.88 3.44
N THR A 268 5.07 7.15 2.48
CA THR A 268 4.81 8.53 2.00
C THR A 268 4.24 9.41 3.10
N LEU A 269 3.33 8.86 3.94
CA LEU A 269 2.78 9.58 5.09
C LEU A 269 3.85 9.89 6.13
N LEU A 270 4.69 8.91 6.46
CA LEU A 270 5.78 9.09 7.43
C LEU A 270 6.81 10.11 6.94
N ALA A 271 7.15 10.11 5.65
CA ALA A 271 8.06 11.09 5.06
C ALA A 271 7.48 12.51 5.02
N GLY A 272 6.15 12.68 4.96
CA GLY A 272 5.47 13.97 4.99
C GLY A 272 5.37 14.58 6.39
N GLU A 273 5.61 13.80 7.45
CA GLU A 273 5.60 14.25 8.84
C GLU A 273 6.99 14.63 9.37
N GLU A 274 8.05 14.39 8.61
CA GLU A 274 9.39 14.86 8.98
C GLU A 274 9.50 16.39 8.80
N PRO A 275 9.96 17.14 9.82
CA PRO A 275 10.03 18.60 9.82
C PRO A 275 11.11 19.20 8.90
#